data_1200be060b896c274b67ebd8d169e286
#
_entry.id   1200be060b896c274b67ebd8d169e286
#
_cell.length_a   1.000
_cell.length_b   1.000
_cell.length_c   1.000
_cell.angle_alpha   90.00
_cell.angle_beta   90.00
_cell.angle_gamma   90.00
#
_symmetry.space_group_name_H-M   'P 1'
#
loop_
_entity.id
_entity.type
_entity.pdbx_description
1 polymer ?
#
loop_
_entity_poly.entity_id
_entity_poly.type
_entity_poly.pdbx_seq_one_letter_code
_entity_poly.pdbx_strand_id
1 'polypeptide(L)'
;MANAENSPEKEMVIQFLQNAATGDTEKLSTVLNYSLSLINKVDEKGWTALMYASRNGHFEVIQLLLEKGCDKSISNNSGQTALDIAEFWGHKHIADLLANPKPDARSRMWYDGPEENENYFGRTLLNRLSLKRTNSDWIKNKQIQPTTVYILFSNLNPLVISAKCEDSGKTDIHLCRLQYGDVEQLLANPEVTSVFLGAEQQGVACAKFAVGSALAEDNGLIAWFAINAEIVAPENFRVKYPDCHFLQPLIPHLLTLNKEEAGVVAQARSVLAWHSRYKFCPTCGSNTEVQDSGYKRICLQENCPSLQGIHNTCYPRVDPVVIMLVIHPDGNSCLLGRQERYPPGMFSCLAGFIEPGETIEDAVRREVAEETGVKVGNVQYVSSQPWPMPSSLMIGCQAVAVTTEIVVDEEEIVDARWFSRQQITEILTSENHPISIPPQQTIAHGLIKKWLKKNAHL
;
A
#
# COMPACT_ATOMS: atom_id res chain seq x y z
N MET A 1 41.49 -47.23 32.41
CA MET A 1 41.66 -46.83 31.01
C MET A 1 40.61 -45.77 30.76
N ALA A 2 41.06 -44.60 30.95
CA ALA A 2 41.15 -43.40 30.17
C ALA A 2 39.77 -42.88 29.70
N ASN A 3 39.26 -41.91 30.47
CA ASN A 3 38.30 -40.92 30.02
C ASN A 3 38.92 -40.14 28.83
N ALA A 4 38.41 -40.40 27.62
CA ALA A 4 38.71 -39.57 26.48
C ALA A 4 37.71 -38.39 26.49
N GLU A 5 38.08 -37.35 27.24
CA GLU A 5 38.19 -35.95 26.91
C GLU A 5 37.08 -35.35 26.06
N ASN A 6 36.12 -34.73 26.72
CA ASN A 6 35.41 -33.59 26.20
C ASN A 6 36.40 -32.40 26.20
N SER A 7 37.04 -32.15 25.08
CA SER A 7 37.79 -30.91 24.87
C SER A 7 36.83 -29.73 24.92
N PRO A 8 37.13 -28.62 25.59
CA PRO A 8 36.32 -27.39 25.61
C PRO A 8 35.88 -26.93 24.20
N GLU A 9 36.72 -27.17 23.20
CA GLU A 9 36.41 -26.87 21.79
C GLU A 9 35.29 -27.74 21.23
N LYS A 10 35.24 -29.04 21.58
CA LYS A 10 34.14 -29.93 21.17
C LYS A 10 32.80 -29.49 21.78
N GLU A 11 32.81 -29.09 23.02
CA GLU A 11 31.61 -28.62 23.71
C GLU A 11 31.06 -27.32 23.12
N MET A 12 31.95 -26.40 22.71
CA MET A 12 31.58 -25.17 21.98
C MET A 12 31.01 -25.46 20.58
N VAL A 13 31.57 -26.42 19.86
CA VAL A 13 31.02 -26.85 18.54
C VAL A 13 29.63 -27.43 18.73
N ILE A 14 29.41 -28.33 19.68
CA ILE A 14 28.10 -28.92 19.95
C ILE A 14 27.07 -27.84 20.28
N GLN A 15 27.43 -26.89 21.16
CA GLN A 15 26.52 -25.80 21.54
C GLN A 15 26.22 -24.86 20.37
N PHE A 16 27.21 -24.57 19.52
CA PHE A 16 27.04 -23.77 18.30
C PHE A 16 26.07 -24.43 17.32
N LEU A 17 26.25 -25.73 17.04
CA LEU A 17 25.36 -26.51 16.18
C LEU A 17 23.93 -26.59 16.76
N GLN A 18 23.81 -26.72 18.08
CA GLN A 18 22.54 -26.76 18.78
C GLN A 18 21.78 -25.43 18.70
N ASN A 19 22.48 -24.30 18.85
CA ASN A 19 21.89 -22.97 18.70
C ASN A 19 21.38 -22.77 17.25
N ALA A 20 22.09 -23.27 16.25
CA ALA A 20 21.62 -23.22 14.87
C ALA A 20 20.39 -24.13 14.64
N ALA A 21 20.36 -25.30 15.27
CA ALA A 21 19.24 -26.24 15.19
C ALA A 21 17.97 -25.74 15.89
N THR A 22 18.10 -24.91 16.92
CA THR A 22 16.97 -24.33 17.68
C THR A 22 16.53 -22.94 17.18
N GLY A 23 17.27 -22.33 16.26
CA GLY A 23 16.95 -21.01 15.73
C GLY A 23 17.37 -19.84 16.61
N ASP A 24 18.25 -20.06 17.60
CA ASP A 24 18.69 -19.02 18.56
C ASP A 24 19.76 -18.12 17.93
N THR A 25 19.30 -17.10 17.21
CA THR A 25 20.14 -16.16 16.47
C THR A 25 21.03 -15.31 17.37
N GLU A 26 20.54 -14.96 18.57
CA GLU A 26 21.29 -14.11 19.51
C GLU A 26 22.49 -14.86 20.08
N LYS A 27 22.29 -16.10 20.56
CA LYS A 27 23.40 -16.92 21.06
C LYS A 27 24.38 -17.28 19.96
N LEU A 28 23.86 -17.59 18.76
CA LEU A 28 24.68 -17.91 17.60
C LEU A 28 25.57 -16.71 17.21
N SER A 29 25.02 -15.50 17.16
CA SER A 29 25.74 -14.26 16.89
C SER A 29 26.82 -14.00 17.94
N THR A 30 26.50 -14.20 19.22
CA THR A 30 27.45 -14.05 20.33
C THR A 30 28.64 -15.00 20.19
N VAL A 31 28.39 -16.26 19.89
CA VAL A 31 29.43 -17.28 19.68
C VAL A 31 30.31 -16.95 18.48
N LEU A 32 29.71 -16.52 17.35
CA LEU A 32 30.46 -16.15 16.14
C LEU A 32 31.30 -14.89 16.31
N ASN A 33 30.87 -13.94 17.12
CA ASN A 33 31.65 -12.76 17.44
C ASN A 33 32.88 -13.11 18.34
N TYR A 34 32.80 -14.19 19.09
CA TYR A 34 33.89 -14.70 19.91
C TYR A 34 34.86 -15.58 19.11
N SER A 35 34.34 -16.45 18.24
CA SER A 35 35.14 -17.39 17.45
C SER A 35 34.50 -17.68 16.10
N LEU A 36 34.91 -16.93 15.08
CA LEU A 36 34.45 -17.12 13.70
C LEU A 36 34.92 -18.46 13.11
N SER A 37 35.95 -19.10 13.68
CA SER A 37 36.46 -20.40 13.24
C SER A 37 35.46 -21.54 13.40
N LEU A 38 34.40 -21.34 14.17
CA LEU A 38 33.33 -22.33 14.37
C LEU A 38 32.35 -22.42 13.22
N ILE A 39 32.29 -21.43 12.35
CA ILE A 39 31.23 -21.26 11.36
C ILE A 39 31.05 -22.46 10.42
N ASN A 40 32.14 -23.13 10.05
CA ASN A 40 32.18 -24.30 9.15
C ASN A 40 32.51 -25.62 9.87
N LYS A 41 32.51 -25.62 11.21
CA LYS A 41 32.72 -26.86 11.98
C LYS A 41 31.56 -27.82 11.80
N VAL A 42 31.87 -29.11 11.78
CA VAL A 42 30.89 -30.18 11.59
C VAL A 42 30.86 -31.11 12.81
N ASP A 43 29.75 -31.81 12.98
CA ASP A 43 29.62 -32.92 13.91
C ASP A 43 30.18 -34.25 13.34
N GLU A 44 30.01 -35.32 14.07
CA GLU A 44 30.44 -36.69 13.69
C GLU A 44 29.75 -37.19 12.41
N LYS A 45 28.59 -36.64 12.03
CA LYS A 45 27.82 -36.93 10.82
C LYS A 45 28.17 -36.02 9.65
N GLY A 46 29.10 -35.10 9.84
CA GLY A 46 29.48 -34.09 8.85
C GLY A 46 28.48 -32.95 8.71
N TRP A 47 27.59 -32.72 9.71
CA TRP A 47 26.59 -31.66 9.65
C TRP A 47 27.15 -30.34 10.16
N THR A 48 26.98 -29.29 9.33
CA THR A 48 27.28 -27.90 9.70
C THR A 48 26.08 -27.22 10.40
N ALA A 49 26.35 -26.06 11.00
CA ALA A 49 25.28 -25.17 11.53
C ALA A 49 24.27 -24.76 10.43
N LEU A 50 24.77 -24.50 9.21
CA LEU A 50 23.93 -24.18 8.05
C LEU A 50 22.97 -25.33 7.69
N MET A 51 23.42 -26.58 7.76
CA MET A 51 22.60 -27.76 7.47
C MET A 51 21.51 -27.96 8.52
N TYR A 52 21.82 -27.77 9.81
CA TYR A 52 20.84 -27.85 10.90
C TYR A 52 19.78 -26.77 10.77
N ALA A 53 20.18 -25.53 10.49
CA ALA A 53 19.25 -24.42 10.28
C ALA A 53 18.37 -24.67 9.01
N SER A 54 18.96 -25.22 7.95
CA SER A 54 18.25 -25.54 6.69
C SER A 54 17.19 -26.64 6.91
N ARG A 55 17.51 -27.68 7.71
CA ARG A 55 16.58 -28.74 8.05
C ARG A 55 15.37 -28.24 8.81
N ASN A 56 15.59 -27.32 9.74
CA ASN A 56 14.57 -26.88 10.69
C ASN A 56 13.86 -25.58 10.25
N GLY A 57 14.23 -25.01 9.11
CA GLY A 57 13.54 -23.86 8.53
C GLY A 57 13.92 -22.49 9.18
N HIS A 58 15.07 -22.42 9.86
CA HIS A 58 15.50 -21.21 10.59
C HIS A 58 16.16 -20.19 9.67
N PHE A 59 15.34 -19.39 8.98
CA PHE A 59 15.78 -18.46 7.96
C PHE A 59 16.77 -17.40 8.47
N GLU A 60 16.51 -16.79 9.62
CA GLU A 60 17.37 -15.75 10.23
C GLU A 60 18.76 -16.30 10.60
N VAL A 61 18.82 -17.53 11.06
CA VAL A 61 20.09 -18.23 11.34
C VAL A 61 20.89 -18.42 10.06
N ILE A 62 20.21 -18.84 8.99
CA ILE A 62 20.85 -19.06 7.67
C ILE A 62 21.40 -17.74 7.13
N GLN A 63 20.64 -16.65 7.21
CA GLN A 63 21.13 -15.33 6.79
C GLN A 63 22.36 -14.91 7.57
N LEU A 64 22.33 -15.02 8.91
CA LEU A 64 23.47 -14.70 9.76
C LEU A 64 24.72 -15.50 9.38
N LEU A 65 24.57 -16.82 9.14
CA LEU A 65 25.69 -17.67 8.78
C LEU A 65 26.27 -17.30 7.39
N LEU A 66 25.42 -16.99 6.41
CA LEU A 66 25.84 -16.54 5.07
C LEU A 66 26.51 -15.16 5.12
N GLU A 67 25.98 -14.21 5.90
CA GLU A 67 26.59 -12.89 6.11
C GLU A 67 27.98 -12.98 6.76
N LYS A 68 28.18 -13.95 7.66
CA LYS A 68 29.47 -14.21 8.30
C LYS A 68 30.40 -15.06 7.44
N GLY A 69 30.00 -15.43 6.23
CA GLY A 69 30.84 -16.12 5.23
C GLY A 69 30.96 -17.63 5.43
N CYS A 70 29.89 -18.32 5.88
CA CYS A 70 29.90 -19.79 5.94
C CYS A 70 30.02 -20.40 4.53
N ASP A 71 30.68 -21.55 4.45
CA ASP A 71 30.82 -22.32 3.21
C ASP A 71 29.60 -23.20 3.00
N LYS A 72 28.75 -22.84 2.04
CA LYS A 72 27.54 -23.57 1.68
C LYS A 72 27.77 -24.79 0.81
N SER A 73 28.99 -25.01 0.33
CA SER A 73 29.37 -26.16 -0.51
C SER A 73 29.72 -27.42 0.28
N ILE A 74 29.87 -27.30 1.62
CA ILE A 74 30.17 -28.44 2.49
C ILE A 74 29.05 -29.46 2.39
N SER A 75 29.43 -30.75 2.25
CA SER A 75 28.52 -31.88 2.23
C SER A 75 28.66 -32.70 3.52
N ASN A 76 27.55 -33.25 4.01
CA ASN A 76 27.57 -34.19 5.14
C ASN A 76 28.08 -35.57 4.69
N ASN A 77 28.17 -36.52 5.63
CA ASN A 77 28.66 -37.89 5.35
C ASN A 77 27.75 -38.66 4.36
N SER A 78 26.55 -38.17 4.06
CA SER A 78 25.64 -38.71 3.04
C SER A 78 25.74 -38.00 1.69
N GLY A 79 26.70 -37.07 1.53
CA GLY A 79 26.91 -36.29 0.31
C GLY A 79 25.91 -35.15 0.11
N GLN A 80 25.11 -34.79 1.12
CA GLN A 80 24.09 -33.74 1.01
C GLN A 80 24.64 -32.37 1.48
N THR A 81 24.38 -31.34 0.70
CA THR A 81 24.62 -29.95 1.06
C THR A 81 23.44 -29.35 1.86
N ALA A 82 23.62 -28.15 2.40
CA ALA A 82 22.54 -27.41 3.05
C ALA A 82 21.36 -27.12 2.10
N LEU A 83 21.63 -26.96 0.79
CA LEU A 83 20.63 -26.78 -0.26
C LEU A 83 19.78 -28.06 -0.42
N ASP A 84 20.43 -29.22 -0.59
CA ASP A 84 19.74 -30.49 -0.76
C ASP A 84 18.84 -30.81 0.44
N ILE A 85 19.30 -30.44 1.65
CA ILE A 85 18.53 -30.60 2.89
C ILE A 85 17.32 -29.67 2.90
N ALA A 86 17.47 -28.39 2.50
CA ALA A 86 16.36 -27.44 2.43
C ALA A 86 15.29 -27.88 1.41
N GLU A 87 15.69 -28.38 0.26
CA GLU A 87 14.80 -28.92 -0.77
C GLU A 87 14.04 -30.17 -0.27
N PHE A 88 14.74 -31.10 0.37
CA PHE A 88 14.14 -32.33 0.90
C PHE A 88 13.06 -32.02 1.96
N TRP A 89 13.30 -31.05 2.83
CA TRP A 89 12.34 -30.64 3.89
C TRP A 89 11.30 -29.64 3.42
N GLY A 90 11.32 -29.24 2.15
CA GLY A 90 10.31 -28.37 1.53
C GLY A 90 10.46 -26.88 1.88
N HIS A 91 11.60 -26.47 2.40
CA HIS A 91 11.89 -25.07 2.72
C HIS A 91 12.33 -24.29 1.47
N LYS A 92 11.41 -24.10 0.52
CA LYS A 92 11.70 -23.48 -0.80
C LYS A 92 12.45 -22.15 -0.70
N HIS A 93 12.01 -21.27 0.17
CA HIS A 93 12.65 -19.96 0.37
C HIS A 93 14.11 -20.04 0.85
N ILE A 94 14.44 -21.08 1.63
CA ILE A 94 15.81 -21.37 2.05
C ILE A 94 16.61 -21.99 0.91
N ALA A 95 16.02 -22.90 0.15
CA ALA A 95 16.64 -23.49 -1.01
C ALA A 95 17.00 -22.42 -2.06
N ASP A 96 16.09 -21.50 -2.35
CA ASP A 96 16.32 -20.37 -3.26
C ASP A 96 17.49 -19.48 -2.78
N LEU A 97 17.56 -19.20 -1.47
CA LEU A 97 18.66 -18.43 -0.87
C LEU A 97 20.01 -19.13 -1.01
N LEU A 98 20.03 -20.45 -0.82
CA LEU A 98 21.25 -21.26 -0.89
C LEU A 98 21.70 -21.53 -2.33
N ALA A 99 20.79 -21.63 -3.29
CA ALA A 99 21.09 -21.87 -4.71
C ALA A 99 21.81 -20.71 -5.38
N ASN A 100 21.58 -19.45 -4.95
CA ASN A 100 22.19 -18.29 -5.54
C ASN A 100 23.67 -18.11 -5.13
N PRO A 101 24.62 -17.98 -6.08
CA PRO A 101 26.06 -17.88 -5.77
C PRO A 101 26.53 -16.54 -5.19
N LYS A 102 25.67 -15.53 -5.19
CA LYS A 102 25.83 -14.27 -4.44
C LYS A 102 24.55 -14.04 -3.67
N PRO A 103 24.62 -13.67 -2.37
CA PRO A 103 23.52 -12.98 -1.77
C PRO A 103 23.46 -11.62 -2.47
N ASP A 104 22.86 -11.60 -3.66
CA ASP A 104 22.44 -10.35 -4.25
C ASP A 104 21.53 -9.69 -3.20
N ALA A 105 21.65 -8.38 -3.02
CA ALA A 105 20.78 -7.59 -2.15
C ALA A 105 19.28 -7.83 -2.39
N ARG A 106 18.93 -8.72 -3.30
CA ARG A 106 17.59 -9.17 -3.75
C ARG A 106 17.06 -10.41 -3.05
N SER A 107 17.88 -11.22 -2.36
CA SER A 107 17.36 -12.26 -1.46
C SER A 107 16.78 -11.68 -0.16
N ARG A 108 16.85 -10.36 0.02
CA ARG A 108 16.00 -9.56 0.93
C ARG A 108 14.55 -9.49 0.44
N MET A 109 14.03 -10.56 -0.17
CA MET A 109 12.69 -10.55 -0.80
C MET A 109 11.53 -10.39 0.18
N TRP A 110 11.82 -10.29 1.50
CA TRP A 110 10.83 -9.97 2.53
C TRP A 110 11.24 -8.74 3.37
N TYR A 111 12.47 -8.23 3.19
CA TYR A 111 12.98 -7.02 3.82
C TYR A 111 13.81 -6.18 2.85
N ASP A 112 13.40 -6.02 1.63
CA ASP A 112 13.54 -4.71 1.06
C ASP A 112 12.68 -3.84 1.98
N GLY A 113 13.37 -3.04 2.76
CA GLY A 113 12.73 -1.95 3.47
C GLY A 113 11.79 -1.30 2.47
N PRO A 114 10.59 -0.86 2.79
CA PRO A 114 9.56 -0.62 1.83
C PRO A 114 10.20 -0.02 0.61
N GLU A 115 10.37 -0.79 -0.51
CA GLU A 115 10.33 -0.14 -1.80
C GLU A 115 9.14 0.74 -1.60
N GLU A 116 9.38 2.03 -1.52
CA GLU A 116 8.33 3.00 -1.34
C GLU A 116 7.43 2.80 -2.55
N ASN A 117 6.59 1.76 -2.50
CA ASN A 117 5.40 1.62 -3.33
C ASN A 117 4.48 2.73 -2.84
N GLU A 118 4.99 3.95 -2.98
CA GLU A 118 4.30 5.16 -2.64
C GLU A 118 3.22 5.33 -3.68
N ASN A 119 2.13 4.57 -3.45
CA ASN A 119 0.94 4.70 -4.24
C ASN A 119 0.46 6.15 -4.17
N TYR A 120 0.24 6.75 -5.31
CA TYR A 120 -0.01 8.17 -5.52
C TYR A 120 -1.01 8.79 -4.53
N PHE A 121 -2.13 8.13 -4.26
CA PHE A 121 -3.14 8.55 -3.28
C PHE A 121 -2.92 8.00 -1.86
N GLY A 122 -1.90 7.21 -1.65
CA GLY A 122 -1.61 6.54 -0.38
C GLY A 122 -0.60 7.24 0.50
N ARG A 123 -0.06 8.38 0.05
CA ARG A 123 0.92 9.14 0.83
C ARG A 123 0.31 9.82 2.04
N THR A 124 1.04 9.85 3.14
CA THR A 124 0.62 10.46 4.40
C THR A 124 1.47 11.68 4.71
N LEU A 125 1.03 12.85 4.23
CA LEU A 125 1.59 14.14 4.67
C LEU A 125 1.24 14.40 6.14
N LEU A 126 0.04 13.99 6.57
CA LEU A 126 -0.53 14.34 7.87
C LEU A 126 -0.49 13.15 8.82
N ASN A 127 -0.08 13.39 10.07
CA ASN A 127 -0.40 12.48 11.16
C ASN A 127 -1.90 12.61 11.46
N ARG A 128 -2.62 11.52 11.35
CA ARG A 128 -4.09 11.51 11.49
C ARG A 128 -4.60 11.84 12.88
N LEU A 129 -3.77 11.75 13.91
CA LEU A 129 -4.08 12.06 15.33
C LEU A 129 -5.46 11.56 15.75
N SER A 130 -5.79 10.31 15.43
CA SER A 130 -7.14 9.75 15.59
C SER A 130 -7.67 9.85 17.03
N LEU A 131 -6.81 9.75 18.04
CA LEU A 131 -7.18 9.92 19.45
C LEU A 131 -7.58 11.36 19.82
N LYS A 132 -7.18 12.36 19.03
CA LYS A 132 -7.56 13.76 19.27
C LYS A 132 -8.92 14.11 18.71
N ARG A 133 -9.52 13.30 17.83
CA ARG A 133 -10.79 13.57 17.15
C ARG A 133 -11.98 13.70 18.12
N THR A 134 -11.94 12.99 19.25
CA THR A 134 -12.97 13.03 20.29
C THR A 134 -12.81 14.18 21.28
N ASN A 135 -11.66 14.88 21.26
CA ASN A 135 -11.40 16.03 22.13
C ASN A 135 -11.89 17.32 21.45
N SER A 136 -13.17 17.67 21.74
CA SER A 136 -13.82 18.82 21.12
C SER A 136 -13.13 20.17 21.43
N ASP A 137 -12.57 20.33 22.63
CA ASP A 137 -11.92 21.58 23.04
C ASP A 137 -10.58 21.75 22.30
N TRP A 138 -9.80 20.68 22.18
CA TRP A 138 -8.58 20.69 21.40
C TRP A 138 -8.86 21.01 19.92
N ILE A 139 -9.88 20.38 19.34
CA ILE A 139 -10.27 20.61 17.93
C ILE A 139 -10.72 22.07 17.72
N LYS A 140 -11.60 22.61 18.59
CA LYS A 140 -12.05 24.00 18.50
C LYS A 140 -10.90 24.99 18.61
N ASN A 141 -9.96 24.71 19.53
CA ASN A 141 -8.78 25.55 19.69
C ASN A 141 -7.90 25.52 18.42
N LYS A 142 -7.68 24.32 17.85
CA LYS A 142 -6.93 24.18 16.59
C LYS A 142 -7.62 24.85 15.40
N GLN A 143 -8.94 24.80 15.32
CA GLN A 143 -9.68 25.43 14.22
C GLN A 143 -9.40 26.93 14.06
N ILE A 144 -9.31 27.67 15.17
CA ILE A 144 -9.13 29.13 15.14
C ILE A 144 -7.68 29.59 15.06
N GLN A 145 -6.71 28.67 15.10
CA GLN A 145 -5.29 29.05 15.03
C GLN A 145 -4.93 29.64 13.66
N PRO A 146 -4.12 30.71 13.60
CA PRO A 146 -3.73 31.34 12.33
C PRO A 146 -2.95 30.41 11.40
N THR A 147 -2.29 29.38 11.97
CA THR A 147 -1.49 28.41 11.22
C THR A 147 -2.32 27.27 10.66
N THR A 148 -3.58 27.12 11.10
CA THR A 148 -4.46 26.05 10.64
C THR A 148 -4.76 26.17 9.14
N VAL A 149 -4.68 25.05 8.45
CA VAL A 149 -4.93 24.95 7.01
C VAL A 149 -6.31 24.37 6.76
N TYR A 150 -7.06 25.04 5.91
CA TYR A 150 -8.35 24.60 5.40
C TYR A 150 -8.25 24.31 3.91
N ILE A 151 -8.75 23.15 3.48
CA ILE A 151 -8.95 22.83 2.07
C ILE A 151 -10.44 22.77 1.75
N LEU A 152 -10.83 23.49 0.71
CA LEU A 152 -12.23 23.67 0.33
C LEU A 152 -12.57 22.77 -0.84
N PHE A 153 -13.74 22.14 -0.75
CA PHE A 153 -14.35 21.37 -1.83
C PHE A 153 -15.71 21.96 -2.19
N SER A 154 -16.05 21.94 -3.46
CA SER A 154 -17.41 22.17 -3.96
C SER A 154 -17.80 21.00 -4.85
N ASN A 155 -18.93 20.36 -4.54
CA ASN A 155 -19.33 19.11 -5.19
C ASN A 155 -18.19 18.06 -5.23
N LEU A 156 -17.48 17.93 -4.12
CA LEU A 156 -16.33 17.04 -3.95
C LEU A 156 -15.13 17.34 -4.87
N ASN A 157 -15.10 18.49 -5.56
CA ASN A 157 -13.96 18.95 -6.33
C ASN A 157 -13.11 19.91 -5.48
N PRO A 158 -11.81 19.67 -5.31
CA PRO A 158 -10.96 20.52 -4.49
C PRO A 158 -10.72 21.89 -5.15
N LEU A 159 -10.64 22.94 -4.32
CA LEU A 159 -10.15 24.25 -4.73
C LEU A 159 -8.63 24.20 -4.85
N VAL A 160 -8.10 24.52 -6.01
CA VAL A 160 -6.67 24.49 -6.34
C VAL A 160 -6.21 25.84 -6.88
N ILE A 161 -4.89 26.03 -6.88
CA ILE A 161 -4.21 27.16 -7.52
C ILE A 161 -3.33 26.61 -8.64
N SER A 162 -3.38 27.23 -9.81
CA SER A 162 -2.50 26.93 -10.93
C SER A 162 -1.33 27.91 -10.95
N ALA A 163 -0.12 27.40 -10.80
CA ALA A 163 1.11 28.19 -10.94
C ALA A 163 1.82 27.82 -12.26
N LYS A 164 2.17 28.82 -13.07
CA LYS A 164 3.00 28.57 -14.24
C LYS A 164 4.46 28.47 -13.79
N CYS A 165 5.10 27.35 -14.05
CA CYS A 165 6.53 27.23 -13.85
C CYS A 165 7.27 27.97 -14.98
N GLU A 166 8.03 29.01 -14.64
CA GLU A 166 8.75 29.88 -15.63
C GLU A 166 9.78 29.05 -16.42
N ASP A 167 10.42 28.06 -15.81
CA ASP A 167 11.49 27.29 -16.42
C ASP A 167 11.03 26.16 -17.37
N SER A 168 9.84 25.60 -17.18
CA SER A 168 9.40 24.41 -17.92
C SER A 168 8.17 24.64 -18.80
N GLY A 169 7.50 25.77 -18.68
CA GLY A 169 6.22 26.06 -19.33
C GLY A 169 5.07 25.15 -18.88
N LYS A 170 5.30 24.28 -17.91
CA LYS A 170 4.28 23.40 -17.30
C LYS A 170 3.51 24.15 -16.24
N THR A 171 2.22 23.85 -16.14
CA THR A 171 1.36 24.38 -15.08
C THR A 171 1.40 23.40 -13.91
N ASP A 172 1.94 23.84 -12.78
CA ASP A 172 1.87 23.11 -11.53
C ASP A 172 0.56 23.44 -10.80
N ILE A 173 -0.11 22.41 -10.32
CA ILE A 173 -1.39 22.53 -9.61
C ILE A 173 -1.16 22.15 -8.14
N HIS A 174 -1.56 23.05 -7.24
CA HIS A 174 -1.47 22.85 -5.79
C HIS A 174 -2.81 23.10 -5.11
N LEU A 175 -3.02 22.47 -3.94
CA LEU A 175 -4.17 22.79 -3.12
C LEU A 175 -4.18 24.25 -2.67
N CYS A 176 -5.32 24.92 -2.80
CA CYS A 176 -5.51 26.24 -2.22
C CYS A 176 -5.64 26.12 -0.70
N ARG A 177 -4.61 26.53 0.04
CA ARG A 177 -4.53 26.47 1.49
C ARG A 177 -5.14 27.71 2.11
N LEU A 178 -6.38 27.60 2.58
CA LEU A 178 -7.12 28.69 3.20
C LEU A 178 -6.82 28.78 4.70
N GLN A 179 -7.00 29.96 5.28
CA GLN A 179 -6.89 30.20 6.72
C GLN A 179 -8.30 30.33 7.36
N TYR A 180 -8.38 30.34 8.69
CA TYR A 180 -9.65 30.45 9.42
C TYR A 180 -10.48 31.64 8.96
N GLY A 181 -9.88 32.86 8.83
CA GLY A 181 -10.60 34.04 8.39
C GLY A 181 -11.19 33.98 6.98
N ASP A 182 -10.68 33.08 6.13
CA ASP A 182 -11.23 32.87 4.78
C ASP A 182 -12.49 32.01 4.78
N VAL A 183 -12.65 31.18 5.82
CA VAL A 183 -13.71 30.16 5.89
C VAL A 183 -14.66 30.30 7.09
N GLU A 184 -14.45 31.28 7.96
CA GLU A 184 -15.24 31.50 9.17
C GLU A 184 -16.74 31.59 8.88
N GLN A 185 -17.13 32.33 7.86
CA GLN A 185 -18.54 32.47 7.45
C GLN A 185 -19.11 31.12 6.94
N LEU A 186 -18.29 30.30 6.27
CA LEU A 186 -18.72 28.98 5.82
C LEU A 186 -18.90 28.04 7.01
N LEU A 187 -17.97 28.08 7.97
CA LEU A 187 -18.03 27.25 9.18
C LEU A 187 -19.21 27.62 10.10
N ALA A 188 -19.72 28.83 10.04
CA ALA A 188 -20.91 29.28 10.75
C ALA A 188 -22.21 28.66 10.19
N ASN A 189 -22.21 28.12 8.98
CA ASN A 189 -23.35 27.45 8.38
C ASN A 189 -23.41 25.97 8.84
N PRO A 190 -24.50 25.56 9.55
CA PRO A 190 -24.63 24.21 10.07
C PRO A 190 -24.73 23.12 8.99
N GLU A 191 -25.03 23.49 7.74
CA GLU A 191 -25.07 22.56 6.61
C GLU A 191 -23.68 22.26 6.03
N VAL A 192 -22.68 23.06 6.36
CA VAL A 192 -21.31 22.86 5.90
C VAL A 192 -20.62 21.78 6.73
N THR A 193 -20.18 20.75 6.07
CA THR A 193 -19.43 19.68 6.71
C THR A 193 -17.94 20.03 6.79
N SER A 194 -17.40 20.06 8.02
CA SER A 194 -15.98 20.19 8.29
C SER A 194 -15.43 18.89 8.87
N VAL A 195 -14.25 18.48 8.38
CA VAL A 195 -13.58 17.22 8.76
C VAL A 195 -12.13 17.51 9.14
N PHE A 196 -11.70 17.08 10.32
CA PHE A 196 -10.30 17.12 10.73
C PHE A 196 -9.50 16.04 10.02
N LEU A 197 -8.50 16.39 9.22
CA LEU A 197 -7.70 15.42 8.46
C LEU A 197 -6.50 14.90 9.24
N GLY A 198 -5.92 15.73 10.09
CA GLY A 198 -4.70 15.46 10.83
C GLY A 198 -3.87 16.72 11.04
N ALA A 199 -2.61 16.54 11.39
CA ALA A 199 -1.67 17.64 11.53
C ALA A 199 -0.30 17.30 10.92
N GLU A 200 0.37 18.33 10.40
CA GLU A 200 1.78 18.28 10.05
C GLU A 200 2.62 18.91 11.15
N GLN A 201 3.89 18.53 11.25
CA GLN A 201 4.82 19.13 12.21
C GLN A 201 5.62 20.23 11.53
N GLN A 202 5.59 21.42 12.10
CA GLN A 202 6.33 22.57 11.57
C GLN A 202 7.83 22.29 11.55
N GLY A 203 8.49 22.53 10.41
CA GLY A 203 9.94 22.40 10.26
C GLY A 203 10.45 20.98 9.97
N VAL A 204 9.58 19.98 9.87
CA VAL A 204 9.94 18.61 9.47
C VAL A 204 9.46 18.40 8.04
N ALA A 205 10.34 18.58 7.06
CA ALA A 205 10.05 18.24 5.69
C ALA A 205 9.79 16.73 5.61
N CYS A 206 8.57 16.32 5.33
CA CYS A 206 8.12 14.95 4.99
C CYS A 206 8.87 13.82 5.72
N ALA A 207 9.19 13.99 7.00
CA ALA A 207 9.81 12.93 7.77
C ALA A 207 8.77 11.85 8.04
N LYS A 208 9.06 10.62 7.64
CA LYS A 208 8.31 9.43 7.99
C LYS A 208 8.08 9.45 9.50
N PHE A 209 6.83 9.61 9.93
CA PHE A 209 6.50 9.54 11.34
C PHE A 209 6.89 8.14 11.83
N ALA A 210 7.90 8.05 12.67
CA ALA A 210 8.26 6.79 13.31
C ALA A 210 7.04 6.31 14.12
N VAL A 211 6.57 5.12 13.81
CA VAL A 211 5.52 4.47 14.58
C VAL A 211 6.02 4.33 16.00
N GLY A 212 5.36 5.00 16.96
CA GLY A 212 5.72 4.91 18.38
C GLY A 212 6.52 6.07 18.97
N SER A 213 6.87 7.13 18.21
CA SER A 213 7.42 8.34 18.82
C SER A 213 6.34 9.01 19.67
N ALA A 214 6.63 9.20 20.97
CA ALA A 214 5.82 10.03 21.84
C ALA A 214 5.57 11.36 21.12
N LEU A 215 4.27 11.73 20.98
CA LEU A 215 3.87 13.00 20.36
C LEU A 215 4.65 14.12 21.05
N ALA A 216 5.50 14.82 20.29
CA ALA A 216 6.05 16.07 20.75
C ALA A 216 4.92 16.95 21.29
N GLU A 217 5.19 17.69 22.35
CA GLU A 217 4.25 18.64 22.93
C GLU A 217 3.54 19.43 21.80
N ASP A 218 2.29 19.80 22.00
CA ASP A 218 1.34 20.41 21.07
C ASP A 218 1.84 21.66 20.31
N ASN A 219 3.05 22.10 20.66
CA ASN A 219 3.76 23.23 20.09
C ASN A 219 4.36 22.87 18.73
N GLY A 220 3.82 23.50 17.67
CA GLY A 220 4.30 23.34 16.29
C GLY A 220 3.47 22.41 15.42
N LEU A 221 2.32 21.89 15.88
CA LEU A 221 1.40 21.12 15.06
C LEU A 221 0.47 22.04 14.26
N ILE A 222 0.53 21.95 12.95
CA ILE A 222 -0.36 22.66 12.01
C ILE A 222 -1.53 21.70 11.67
N ALA A 223 -2.72 22.05 12.15
CA ALA A 223 -3.91 21.25 11.89
C ALA A 223 -4.47 21.49 10.49
N TRP A 224 -5.00 20.43 9.87
CA TRP A 224 -5.62 20.50 8.55
C TRP A 224 -7.07 20.05 8.63
N PHE A 225 -7.95 20.84 8.00
CA PHE A 225 -9.38 20.54 7.91
C PHE A 225 -9.82 20.57 6.43
N ALA A 226 -10.76 19.70 6.10
CA ALA A 226 -11.48 19.75 4.83
C ALA A 226 -12.89 20.28 5.04
N ILE A 227 -13.34 21.12 4.13
CA ILE A 227 -14.71 21.69 4.12
C ILE A 227 -15.35 21.33 2.78
N ASN A 228 -16.59 20.83 2.78
CA ASN A 228 -17.41 20.74 1.59
C ASN A 228 -18.58 21.71 1.68
N ALA A 229 -18.63 22.66 0.75
CA ALA A 229 -19.70 23.61 0.60
C ALA A 229 -20.24 23.56 -0.83
N GLU A 230 -21.50 23.21 -1.01
CA GLU A 230 -22.07 22.93 -2.34
C GLU A 230 -22.14 24.14 -3.27
N ILE A 231 -22.22 25.36 -2.71
CA ILE A 231 -22.41 26.60 -3.48
C ILE A 231 -21.39 27.63 -3.02
N VAL A 232 -20.15 27.51 -3.49
CA VAL A 232 -19.13 28.55 -3.30
C VAL A 232 -18.51 28.89 -4.66
N ALA A 233 -18.63 30.17 -5.05
CA ALA A 233 -17.98 30.64 -6.26
C ALA A 233 -16.47 30.86 -5.99
N PRO A 234 -15.57 30.43 -6.89
CA PRO A 234 -14.14 30.65 -6.75
C PRO A 234 -13.80 32.15 -6.66
N GLU A 235 -14.62 33.00 -7.28
CA GLU A 235 -14.48 34.48 -7.29
C GLU A 235 -14.36 35.06 -5.88
N ASN A 236 -15.01 34.46 -4.90
CA ASN A 236 -14.96 34.92 -3.49
C ASN A 236 -13.54 34.84 -2.91
N PHE A 237 -12.68 33.98 -3.48
CA PHE A 237 -11.32 33.74 -3.00
C PHE A 237 -10.26 34.38 -3.90
N ARG A 238 -10.59 34.76 -5.14
CA ARG A 238 -9.61 35.25 -6.12
C ARG A 238 -8.91 36.56 -5.75
N VAL A 239 -9.49 37.37 -4.88
CA VAL A 239 -8.86 38.61 -4.39
C VAL A 239 -7.58 38.26 -3.61
N LYS A 240 -7.62 37.24 -2.77
CA LYS A 240 -6.49 36.80 -1.94
C LYS A 240 -5.68 35.66 -2.60
N TYR A 241 -6.33 34.84 -3.38
CA TYR A 241 -5.78 33.67 -4.05
C TYR A 241 -6.05 33.77 -5.57
N PRO A 242 -5.27 34.58 -6.29
CA PRO A 242 -5.41 34.70 -7.75
C PRO A 242 -5.19 33.29 -8.38
N ASP A 243 -5.82 33.03 -9.50
CA ASP A 243 -5.76 31.77 -10.23
C ASP A 243 -6.36 30.54 -9.51
N CYS A 244 -7.06 30.73 -8.37
CA CYS A 244 -7.77 29.63 -7.74
C CYS A 244 -9.01 29.23 -8.55
N HIS A 245 -9.24 27.92 -8.63
CA HIS A 245 -10.41 27.31 -9.29
C HIS A 245 -10.73 25.94 -8.70
N PHE A 246 -11.97 25.48 -8.84
CA PHE A 246 -12.32 24.11 -8.53
C PHE A 246 -11.85 23.19 -9.65
N LEU A 247 -11.20 22.08 -9.28
CA LEU A 247 -10.59 21.15 -10.23
C LEU A 247 -11.67 20.39 -11.01
N GLN A 248 -11.83 20.72 -12.29
CA GLN A 248 -12.82 20.09 -13.19
C GLN A 248 -12.26 19.95 -14.61
N PRO A 249 -12.50 18.82 -15.30
CA PRO A 249 -13.02 17.55 -14.75
C PRO A 249 -12.07 16.96 -13.72
N LEU A 250 -12.61 16.18 -12.76
CA LEU A 250 -11.78 15.64 -11.67
C LEU A 250 -10.64 14.76 -12.21
N ILE A 251 -10.95 13.85 -13.09
CA ILE A 251 -9.98 13.02 -13.81
C ILE A 251 -9.89 13.54 -15.26
N PRO A 252 -8.70 13.72 -15.85
CA PRO A 252 -7.38 13.31 -15.35
C PRO A 252 -6.68 14.32 -14.42
N HIS A 253 -7.25 15.52 -14.21
CA HIS A 253 -6.54 16.63 -13.54
C HIS A 253 -6.11 16.30 -12.09
N LEU A 254 -6.87 15.46 -11.38
CA LEU A 254 -6.47 15.03 -10.03
C LEU A 254 -5.13 14.28 -10.02
N LEU A 255 -4.77 13.65 -11.14
CA LEU A 255 -3.50 12.92 -11.29
C LEU A 255 -2.30 13.85 -11.56
N THR A 256 -2.52 15.17 -11.67
CA THR A 256 -1.46 16.17 -11.86
C THR A 256 -1.04 16.88 -10.57
N LEU A 257 -1.76 16.66 -9.45
CA LEU A 257 -1.34 17.16 -8.14
C LEU A 257 0.00 16.53 -7.72
N ASN A 258 0.71 17.19 -6.82
CA ASN A 258 1.84 16.53 -6.18
C ASN A 258 1.36 15.36 -5.31
N LYS A 259 2.24 14.40 -5.06
CA LYS A 259 1.89 13.12 -4.42
C LYS A 259 1.38 13.29 -2.99
N GLU A 260 1.94 14.22 -2.23
CA GLU A 260 1.59 14.51 -0.86
C GLU A 260 0.17 15.10 -0.77
N GLU A 261 -0.12 16.08 -1.61
CA GLU A 261 -1.45 16.71 -1.69
C GLU A 261 -2.50 15.75 -2.24
N ALA A 262 -2.14 14.87 -3.18
CA ALA A 262 -3.01 13.82 -3.68
C ALA A 262 -3.50 12.89 -2.56
N GLY A 263 -2.61 12.52 -1.62
CA GLY A 263 -2.98 11.72 -0.44
C GLY A 263 -3.95 12.45 0.50
N VAL A 264 -3.75 13.74 0.71
CA VAL A 264 -4.67 14.58 1.52
C VAL A 264 -6.04 14.67 0.84
N VAL A 265 -6.08 14.91 -0.47
CA VAL A 265 -7.34 14.94 -1.25
C VAL A 265 -8.06 13.60 -1.18
N ALA A 266 -7.35 12.49 -1.30
CA ALA A 266 -7.96 11.17 -1.23
C ALA A 266 -8.65 10.93 0.12
N GLN A 267 -8.01 11.29 1.22
CA GLN A 267 -8.59 11.22 2.56
C GLN A 267 -9.81 12.13 2.69
N ALA A 268 -9.64 13.41 2.38
CA ALA A 268 -10.69 14.42 2.50
C ALA A 268 -11.92 14.06 1.68
N ARG A 269 -11.72 13.79 0.39
CA ARG A 269 -12.79 13.49 -0.55
C ARG A 269 -13.58 12.26 -0.16
N SER A 270 -12.90 11.20 0.28
CA SER A 270 -13.57 9.96 0.71
C SER A 270 -14.49 10.19 1.91
N VAL A 271 -14.03 10.95 2.92
CA VAL A 271 -14.83 11.24 4.11
C VAL A 271 -15.96 12.20 3.77
N LEU A 272 -15.71 13.26 2.99
CA LEU A 272 -16.74 14.20 2.57
C LEU A 272 -17.81 13.54 1.69
N ALA A 273 -17.41 12.65 0.78
CA ALA A 273 -18.35 11.87 -0.04
C ALA A 273 -19.21 10.92 0.80
N TRP A 274 -18.67 10.38 1.88
CA TRP A 274 -19.45 9.61 2.83
C TRP A 274 -20.50 10.50 3.52
N HIS A 275 -20.13 11.69 4.01
CA HIS A 275 -21.07 12.61 4.64
C HIS A 275 -22.22 13.02 3.72
N SER A 276 -21.95 13.25 2.44
CA SER A 276 -23.00 13.67 1.49
C SER A 276 -24.07 12.60 1.29
N ARG A 277 -23.72 11.32 1.44
CA ARG A 277 -24.60 10.17 1.17
C ARG A 277 -25.20 9.53 2.43
N TYR A 278 -24.65 9.78 3.61
CA TYR A 278 -25.05 9.11 4.86
C TYR A 278 -25.69 10.07 5.85
N LYS A 279 -26.53 10.99 5.37
CA LYS A 279 -27.27 11.97 6.21
C LYS A 279 -28.31 11.30 7.10
N PHE A 280 -28.75 10.08 6.74
CA PHE A 280 -29.75 9.32 7.46
C PHE A 280 -29.16 8.05 8.06
N CYS A 281 -29.72 7.65 9.21
CA CYS A 281 -29.32 6.42 9.89
C CYS A 281 -29.72 5.20 9.04
N PRO A 282 -28.77 4.31 8.68
CA PRO A 282 -29.09 3.12 7.88
C PRO A 282 -29.95 2.09 8.62
N THR A 283 -30.09 2.22 9.97
CA THR A 283 -30.87 1.30 10.81
C THR A 283 -32.33 1.72 10.93
N CYS A 284 -32.62 3.02 11.08
CA CYS A 284 -34.00 3.51 11.36
C CYS A 284 -34.47 4.63 10.42
N GLY A 285 -33.62 5.14 9.52
CA GLY A 285 -33.97 6.20 8.58
C GLY A 285 -34.00 7.63 9.17
N SER A 286 -33.77 7.80 10.46
CA SER A 286 -33.75 9.13 11.10
C SER A 286 -32.48 9.91 10.75
N ASN A 287 -32.53 11.25 10.86
CA ASN A 287 -31.35 12.11 10.65
C ASN A 287 -30.18 11.71 11.56
N THR A 288 -28.99 11.98 11.09
CA THR A 288 -27.75 11.76 11.85
C THR A 288 -26.99 13.07 12.03
N GLU A 289 -26.23 13.16 13.13
CA GLU A 289 -25.34 14.27 13.45
C GLU A 289 -23.87 13.84 13.32
N VAL A 290 -23.01 14.79 12.92
CA VAL A 290 -21.57 14.58 12.79
C VAL A 290 -20.88 14.64 14.14
N GLN A 291 -20.07 13.65 14.46
CA GLN A 291 -19.24 13.58 15.66
C GLN A 291 -17.79 13.21 15.32
N ASP A 292 -16.93 13.16 16.35
CA ASP A 292 -15.52 12.77 16.27
C ASP A 292 -14.79 13.51 15.12
N SER A 293 -15.06 14.82 15.05
CA SER A 293 -14.44 15.73 14.06
C SER A 293 -14.57 15.25 12.60
N GLY A 294 -15.72 14.65 12.28
CA GLY A 294 -16.07 14.19 10.94
C GLY A 294 -15.89 12.69 10.70
N TYR A 295 -15.48 11.90 11.69
CA TYR A 295 -15.24 10.46 11.50
C TYR A 295 -16.33 9.56 12.09
N LYS A 296 -17.41 10.14 12.54
CA LYS A 296 -18.58 9.42 13.03
C LYS A 296 -19.84 10.22 12.77
N ARG A 297 -20.94 9.54 12.55
CA ARG A 297 -22.30 10.10 12.61
C ARG A 297 -23.08 9.35 13.66
N ILE A 298 -23.89 10.05 14.43
CA ILE A 298 -24.77 9.46 15.43
C ILE A 298 -26.23 9.66 15.03
N CYS A 299 -27.05 8.63 15.22
CA CYS A 299 -28.49 8.73 15.02
C CYS A 299 -29.14 9.67 16.06
N LEU A 300 -30.03 10.55 15.63
CA LEU A 300 -30.76 11.45 16.54
C LEU A 300 -31.98 10.80 17.18
N GLN A 301 -32.34 9.57 16.79
CA GLN A 301 -33.44 8.82 17.37
C GLN A 301 -32.97 8.08 18.64
N GLU A 302 -33.44 8.49 19.82
CA GLU A 302 -32.99 8.01 21.14
C GLU A 302 -33.06 6.49 21.33
N ASN A 303 -34.04 5.81 20.74
CA ASN A 303 -34.24 4.36 20.89
C ASN A 303 -33.72 3.57 19.67
N CYS A 304 -32.90 4.17 18.83
CA CYS A 304 -32.37 3.48 17.66
C CYS A 304 -31.42 2.35 18.08
N PRO A 305 -31.56 1.12 17.53
CA PRO A 305 -30.64 0.02 17.80
C PRO A 305 -29.17 0.35 17.47
N SER A 306 -28.91 1.30 16.55
CA SER A 306 -27.54 1.74 16.24
C SER A 306 -26.83 2.40 17.42
N LEU A 307 -27.57 2.89 18.44
CA LEU A 307 -27.05 3.44 19.69
C LEU A 307 -26.73 2.35 20.73
N GLN A 308 -27.22 1.13 20.53
CA GLN A 308 -27.17 0.02 21.48
C GLN A 308 -26.15 -1.08 21.09
N GLY A 309 -25.19 -0.78 20.24
CA GLY A 309 -24.07 -1.69 19.95
C GLY A 309 -24.01 -2.31 18.56
N ILE A 310 -24.80 -1.84 17.60
CA ILE A 310 -24.58 -2.18 16.19
C ILE A 310 -23.37 -1.38 15.73
N HIS A 311 -22.22 -2.04 15.63
CA HIS A 311 -20.96 -1.41 15.26
C HIS A 311 -20.91 -1.04 13.78
N ASN A 312 -20.13 0.02 13.46
CA ASN A 312 -19.74 0.44 12.10
C ASN A 312 -20.88 0.93 11.18
N THR A 313 -22.09 1.15 11.68
CA THR A 313 -23.21 1.66 10.88
C THR A 313 -23.09 3.14 10.52
N CYS A 314 -22.35 3.91 11.33
CA CYS A 314 -22.22 5.36 11.21
C CYS A 314 -20.76 5.83 11.17
N TYR A 315 -19.88 5.02 10.60
CA TYR A 315 -18.47 5.34 10.35
C TYR A 315 -18.17 5.48 8.84
N PRO A 316 -17.12 6.21 8.47
CA PRO A 316 -16.74 6.34 7.08
C PRO A 316 -16.53 4.98 6.42
N ARG A 317 -17.11 4.82 5.23
CA ARG A 317 -17.04 3.59 4.44
C ARG A 317 -15.83 3.62 3.51
N VAL A 318 -15.17 2.48 3.37
CA VAL A 318 -14.20 2.20 2.32
C VAL A 318 -14.69 0.98 1.55
N ASP A 319 -14.81 1.09 0.23
CA ASP A 319 -15.27 0.00 -0.62
C ASP A 319 -14.06 -0.78 -1.15
N PRO A 320 -13.86 -2.06 -0.78
CA PRO A 320 -12.74 -2.85 -1.25
C PRO A 320 -12.96 -3.30 -2.69
N VAL A 321 -11.93 -3.13 -3.53
CA VAL A 321 -11.91 -3.50 -4.95
C VAL A 321 -10.63 -4.26 -5.22
N VAL A 322 -10.70 -5.45 -5.79
CA VAL A 322 -9.52 -6.14 -6.31
C VAL A 322 -9.16 -5.59 -7.69
N ILE A 323 -7.88 -5.44 -7.94
CA ILE A 323 -7.34 -5.14 -9.27
C ILE A 323 -6.16 -6.09 -9.53
N MET A 324 -6.21 -6.82 -10.64
CA MET A 324 -5.28 -7.91 -10.84
C MET A 324 -4.58 -7.87 -12.19
N LEU A 325 -3.28 -8.10 -12.16
CA LEU A 325 -2.52 -8.46 -13.34
C LEU A 325 -2.48 -9.99 -13.46
N VAL A 326 -3.19 -10.52 -14.45
CA VAL A 326 -3.18 -11.95 -14.74
C VAL A 326 -2.00 -12.27 -15.64
N ILE A 327 -1.16 -13.21 -15.20
CA ILE A 327 0.06 -13.61 -15.89
C ILE A 327 -0.21 -14.94 -16.60
N HIS A 328 0.12 -15.00 -17.88
CA HIS A 328 0.05 -16.21 -18.67
C HIS A 328 0.99 -17.30 -18.10
N PRO A 329 0.68 -18.60 -18.23
CA PRO A 329 1.51 -19.68 -17.65
C PRO A 329 2.96 -19.67 -18.12
N ASP A 330 3.25 -19.12 -19.31
CA ASP A 330 4.63 -18.99 -19.83
C ASP A 330 5.44 -17.88 -19.13
N GLY A 331 4.80 -17.05 -18.29
CA GLY A 331 5.40 -15.92 -17.59
C GLY A 331 5.71 -14.69 -18.49
N ASN A 332 5.52 -14.79 -19.80
CA ASN A 332 5.93 -13.77 -20.77
C ASN A 332 4.82 -12.86 -21.27
N SER A 333 3.58 -13.17 -20.92
CA SER A 333 2.42 -12.38 -21.33
C SER A 333 1.54 -12.06 -20.13
N CYS A 334 0.82 -10.93 -20.18
CA CYS A 334 -0.19 -10.54 -19.20
C CYS A 334 -1.52 -10.23 -19.90
N LEU A 335 -2.61 -10.49 -19.20
CA LEU A 335 -3.96 -10.19 -19.66
C LEU A 335 -4.33 -8.76 -19.26
N LEU A 336 -4.79 -7.98 -20.21
CA LEU A 336 -5.38 -6.67 -19.97
C LEU A 336 -6.74 -6.60 -20.64
N GLY A 337 -7.68 -5.91 -19.98
CA GLY A 337 -9.04 -5.69 -20.46
C GLY A 337 -9.29 -4.21 -20.78
N ARG A 338 -10.33 -3.97 -21.58
CA ARG A 338 -10.79 -2.64 -21.97
C ARG A 338 -12.28 -2.51 -21.69
N GLN A 339 -12.65 -1.53 -20.88
CA GLN A 339 -14.04 -1.13 -20.66
C GLN A 339 -14.45 -0.05 -21.67
N GLU A 340 -15.74 0.03 -22.01
CA GLU A 340 -16.26 1.01 -22.95
C GLU A 340 -15.97 2.46 -22.56
N ARG A 341 -16.03 2.76 -21.26
CA ARG A 341 -15.75 4.08 -20.70
C ARG A 341 -14.28 4.54 -20.77
N TYR A 342 -13.36 3.63 -21.14
CA TYR A 342 -11.95 4.01 -21.28
C TYR A 342 -11.71 4.76 -22.59
N PRO A 343 -10.71 5.66 -22.63
CA PRO A 343 -10.27 6.24 -23.87
C PRO A 343 -10.01 5.18 -24.95
N PRO A 344 -10.24 5.48 -26.23
CA PRO A 344 -9.94 4.55 -27.31
C PRO A 344 -8.50 4.02 -27.23
N GLY A 345 -8.34 2.70 -27.35
CA GLY A 345 -7.03 2.05 -27.30
C GLY A 345 -6.42 1.87 -25.88
N MET A 346 -7.10 2.31 -24.83
CA MET A 346 -6.61 2.09 -23.46
C MET A 346 -7.01 0.71 -22.94
N PHE A 347 -6.01 -0.08 -22.51
CA PHE A 347 -6.17 -1.36 -21.82
C PHE A 347 -5.61 -1.26 -20.39
N SER A 348 -6.28 -1.89 -19.44
CA SER A 348 -5.92 -1.87 -18.02
C SER A 348 -5.95 -3.27 -17.42
N CYS A 349 -5.45 -3.41 -16.18
CA CYS A 349 -5.72 -4.57 -15.37
C CYS A 349 -7.23 -4.73 -15.16
N LEU A 350 -7.73 -5.96 -15.04
CA LEU A 350 -9.10 -6.28 -14.66
C LEU A 350 -9.33 -5.85 -13.21
N ALA A 351 -10.56 -5.47 -12.86
CA ALA A 351 -10.86 -4.99 -11.52
C ALA A 351 -12.35 -5.05 -11.21
N GLY A 352 -12.69 -5.54 -10.00
CA GLY A 352 -14.06 -5.56 -9.53
C GLY A 352 -14.18 -5.48 -8.01
N PHE A 353 -15.40 -5.33 -7.52
CA PHE A 353 -15.68 -5.23 -6.09
C PHE A 353 -15.60 -6.59 -5.41
N ILE A 354 -15.10 -6.59 -4.17
CA ILE A 354 -15.20 -7.77 -3.30
C ILE A 354 -16.63 -7.85 -2.78
N GLU A 355 -17.27 -9.00 -2.96
CA GLU A 355 -18.60 -9.25 -2.46
C GLU A 355 -18.60 -9.64 -0.97
N PRO A 356 -19.74 -9.44 -0.25
CA PRO A 356 -19.86 -9.85 1.14
C PRO A 356 -19.58 -11.35 1.33
N GLY A 357 -18.56 -11.66 2.13
CA GLY A 357 -18.16 -13.03 2.43
C GLY A 357 -17.07 -13.62 1.52
N GLU A 358 -16.64 -12.89 0.50
CA GLU A 358 -15.51 -13.28 -0.34
C GLU A 358 -14.16 -13.00 0.32
N THR A 359 -13.17 -13.81 0.01
CA THR A 359 -11.75 -13.48 0.21
C THR A 359 -11.22 -12.67 -0.99
N ILE A 360 -10.06 -12.02 -0.80
CA ILE A 360 -9.37 -11.32 -1.91
C ILE A 360 -9.11 -12.27 -3.08
N GLU A 361 -8.63 -13.49 -2.77
CA GLU A 361 -8.29 -14.49 -3.77
C GLU A 361 -9.51 -15.00 -4.54
N ASP A 362 -10.64 -15.17 -3.87
CA ASP A 362 -11.87 -15.63 -4.53
C ASP A 362 -12.48 -14.55 -5.38
N ALA A 363 -12.48 -13.29 -4.92
CA ALA A 363 -12.89 -12.13 -5.72
C ALA A 363 -12.04 -12.00 -6.99
N VAL A 364 -10.71 -12.17 -6.90
CA VAL A 364 -9.83 -12.17 -8.08
C VAL A 364 -10.20 -13.29 -9.06
N ARG A 365 -10.46 -14.52 -8.55
CA ARG A 365 -10.83 -15.65 -9.40
C ARG A 365 -12.17 -15.45 -10.08
N ARG A 366 -13.15 -14.91 -9.36
CA ARG A 366 -14.49 -14.64 -9.88
C ARG A 366 -14.44 -13.56 -10.96
N GLU A 367 -13.89 -12.39 -10.67
CA GLU A 367 -13.84 -11.25 -11.60
C GLU A 367 -13.11 -11.62 -12.90
N VAL A 368 -11.95 -12.31 -12.81
CA VAL A 368 -11.24 -12.75 -14.01
C VAL A 368 -12.06 -13.74 -14.83
N ALA A 369 -12.78 -14.66 -14.16
CA ALA A 369 -13.60 -15.63 -14.84
C ALA A 369 -14.87 -15.00 -15.48
N GLU A 370 -15.50 -14.05 -14.79
CA GLU A 370 -16.68 -13.32 -15.27
C GLU A 370 -16.33 -12.44 -16.47
N GLU A 371 -15.33 -11.57 -16.35
CA GLU A 371 -14.95 -10.64 -17.42
C GLU A 371 -14.32 -11.32 -18.63
N THR A 372 -13.60 -12.46 -18.47
CA THR A 372 -12.75 -13.02 -19.55
C THR A 372 -12.84 -14.54 -19.77
N GLY A 373 -13.59 -15.27 -18.97
CA GLY A 373 -13.62 -16.74 -19.01
C GLY A 373 -12.33 -17.44 -18.56
N VAL A 374 -11.27 -16.69 -18.30
CA VAL A 374 -9.96 -17.23 -17.88
C VAL A 374 -10.03 -17.67 -16.42
N LYS A 375 -9.56 -18.88 -16.14
CA LYS A 375 -9.41 -19.39 -14.76
C LYS A 375 -8.01 -19.09 -14.26
N VAL A 376 -7.91 -18.58 -13.02
CA VAL A 376 -6.63 -18.29 -12.36
C VAL A 376 -6.45 -19.18 -11.12
N GLY A 377 -5.20 -19.51 -10.84
CA GLY A 377 -4.80 -20.36 -9.71
C GLY A 377 -4.32 -19.54 -8.52
N ASN A 378 -3.01 -19.44 -8.37
CA ASN A 378 -2.39 -18.72 -7.28
C ASN A 378 -2.56 -17.21 -7.42
N VAL A 379 -2.96 -16.55 -6.34
CA VAL A 379 -3.16 -15.10 -6.24
C VAL A 379 -2.20 -14.56 -5.19
N GLN A 380 -1.46 -13.52 -5.52
CA GLN A 380 -0.50 -12.87 -4.64
C GLN A 380 -0.81 -11.39 -4.50
N TYR A 381 -0.97 -10.91 -3.25
CA TYR A 381 -1.04 -9.48 -2.97
C TYR A 381 0.26 -8.78 -3.35
N VAL A 382 0.15 -7.60 -3.93
CA VAL A 382 1.30 -6.78 -4.38
C VAL A 382 1.37 -5.44 -3.67
N SER A 383 0.27 -4.69 -3.68
CA SER A 383 0.16 -3.36 -3.07
C SER A 383 -1.30 -2.93 -2.98
N SER A 384 -1.58 -1.81 -2.30
CA SER A 384 -2.91 -1.21 -2.30
C SER A 384 -2.84 0.28 -2.56
N GLN A 385 -3.92 0.84 -3.12
CA GLN A 385 -4.04 2.26 -3.42
C GLN A 385 -5.43 2.76 -3.07
N PRO A 386 -5.55 3.80 -2.21
CA PRO A 386 -6.79 4.53 -2.08
C PRO A 386 -7.22 5.10 -3.44
N TRP A 387 -8.49 4.96 -3.77
CA TRP A 387 -9.06 5.51 -5.00
C TRP A 387 -10.28 6.35 -4.64
N PRO A 388 -10.14 7.69 -4.58
CA PRO A 388 -11.16 8.56 -4.04
C PRO A 388 -12.32 8.84 -5.02
N MET A 389 -12.81 7.80 -5.73
CA MET A 389 -13.94 7.86 -6.66
C MET A 389 -15.01 6.80 -6.32
N PRO A 390 -15.82 7.04 -5.27
CA PRO A 390 -15.71 8.07 -4.26
C PRO A 390 -14.78 7.70 -3.08
N SER A 391 -14.65 6.42 -2.71
CA SER A 391 -13.94 5.96 -1.51
C SER A 391 -13.49 4.50 -1.60
N SER A 392 -12.99 4.07 -2.74
CA SER A 392 -12.51 2.69 -2.94
C SER A 392 -11.10 2.50 -2.40
N LEU A 393 -10.81 1.27 -1.97
CA LEU A 393 -9.45 0.79 -1.73
C LEU A 393 -9.14 -0.27 -2.79
N MET A 394 -8.27 0.10 -3.74
CA MET A 394 -7.78 -0.84 -4.75
C MET A 394 -6.75 -1.77 -4.12
N ILE A 395 -7.01 -3.08 -4.16
CA ILE A 395 -6.15 -4.13 -3.65
C ILE A 395 -5.48 -4.82 -4.84
N GLY A 396 -4.23 -4.46 -5.10
CA GLY A 396 -3.47 -4.92 -6.25
C GLY A 396 -2.91 -6.31 -6.06
N CYS A 397 -3.24 -7.20 -6.97
CA CYS A 397 -2.83 -8.60 -6.98
C CYS A 397 -2.12 -8.98 -8.29
N GLN A 398 -1.31 -10.02 -8.24
CA GLN A 398 -0.87 -10.79 -9.39
C GLN A 398 -1.48 -12.19 -9.30
N ALA A 399 -2.02 -12.70 -10.41
CA ALA A 399 -2.59 -14.05 -10.49
C ALA A 399 -2.00 -14.78 -11.68
N VAL A 400 -1.80 -16.11 -11.55
CA VAL A 400 -1.30 -16.94 -12.65
C VAL A 400 -2.49 -17.67 -13.29
N ALA A 401 -2.62 -17.53 -14.60
CA ALA A 401 -3.67 -18.19 -15.36
C ALA A 401 -3.47 -19.72 -15.38
N VAL A 402 -4.59 -20.46 -15.28
CA VAL A 402 -4.67 -21.90 -15.46
C VAL A 402 -5.18 -22.23 -16.87
N THR A 403 -6.08 -21.40 -17.39
CA THR A 403 -6.56 -21.47 -18.78
C THR A 403 -6.16 -20.20 -19.51
N THR A 404 -6.06 -20.25 -20.86
CA THR A 404 -5.57 -19.12 -21.66
C THR A 404 -6.55 -18.68 -22.74
N GLU A 405 -7.63 -19.42 -22.95
CA GLU A 405 -8.71 -19.06 -23.87
C GLU A 405 -9.51 -17.90 -23.27
N ILE A 406 -9.66 -16.82 -24.04
CA ILE A 406 -10.41 -15.64 -23.63
C ILE A 406 -11.80 -15.69 -24.25
N VAL A 407 -12.80 -15.60 -23.39
CA VAL A 407 -14.22 -15.44 -23.77
C VAL A 407 -14.73 -14.22 -23.01
N VAL A 408 -14.80 -13.09 -23.69
CA VAL A 408 -15.18 -11.79 -23.10
C VAL A 408 -16.69 -11.77 -22.81
N ASP A 409 -17.07 -11.29 -21.64
CA ASP A 409 -18.43 -10.87 -21.35
C ASP A 409 -18.60 -9.44 -21.86
N GLU A 410 -19.32 -9.28 -23.00
CA GLU A 410 -19.50 -7.98 -23.65
C GLU A 410 -20.36 -6.99 -22.84
N GLU A 411 -21.09 -7.46 -21.80
CA GLU A 411 -21.84 -6.59 -20.90
C GLU A 411 -20.92 -5.88 -19.90
N GLU A 412 -19.75 -6.46 -19.58
CA GLU A 412 -18.81 -5.90 -18.62
C GLU A 412 -17.59 -5.24 -19.25
N ILE A 413 -16.96 -5.90 -20.23
CA ILE A 413 -15.79 -5.36 -20.93
C ILE A 413 -15.92 -5.56 -22.44
N VAL A 414 -15.37 -4.64 -23.23
CA VAL A 414 -15.50 -4.68 -24.71
C VAL A 414 -14.37 -5.45 -25.39
N ASP A 415 -13.25 -5.67 -24.70
CA ASP A 415 -12.08 -6.38 -25.27
C ASP A 415 -11.15 -6.85 -24.15
N ALA A 416 -10.53 -8.00 -24.34
CA ALA A 416 -9.46 -8.51 -23.48
C ALA A 416 -8.42 -9.24 -24.34
N ARG A 417 -7.14 -9.01 -24.04
CA ARG A 417 -6.02 -9.57 -24.82
C ARG A 417 -4.84 -9.94 -23.94
N TRP A 418 -4.11 -10.95 -24.40
CA TRP A 418 -2.77 -11.22 -23.91
C TRP A 418 -1.76 -10.27 -24.56
N PHE A 419 -1.00 -9.57 -23.75
CA PHE A 419 0.08 -8.67 -24.18
C PHE A 419 1.42 -9.26 -23.76
N SER A 420 2.32 -9.44 -24.72
CA SER A 420 3.69 -9.88 -24.40
C SER A 420 4.49 -8.78 -23.71
N ARG A 421 5.58 -9.16 -23.03
CA ARG A 421 6.51 -8.21 -22.41
C ARG A 421 7.05 -7.20 -23.42
N GLN A 422 7.34 -7.66 -24.63
CA GLN A 422 7.81 -6.80 -25.70
C GLN A 422 6.75 -5.77 -26.08
N GLN A 423 5.50 -6.17 -26.31
CA GLN A 423 4.40 -5.26 -26.63
C GLN A 423 4.19 -4.23 -25.52
N ILE A 424 4.18 -4.65 -24.25
CA ILE A 424 4.04 -3.70 -23.13
C ILE A 424 5.23 -2.73 -23.06
N THR A 425 6.43 -3.20 -23.34
CA THR A 425 7.62 -2.33 -23.40
C THR A 425 7.48 -1.30 -24.53
N GLU A 426 7.05 -1.71 -25.70
CA GLU A 426 6.81 -0.82 -26.85
C GLU A 426 5.75 0.24 -26.53
N ILE A 427 4.63 -0.16 -25.88
CA ILE A 427 3.58 0.76 -25.40
C ILE A 427 4.12 1.80 -24.43
N LEU A 428 5.02 1.39 -23.53
CA LEU A 428 5.58 2.29 -22.51
C LEU A 428 6.65 3.26 -23.04
N THR A 429 7.30 2.91 -24.16
CA THR A 429 8.43 3.67 -24.72
C THR A 429 8.07 4.51 -25.93
N SER A 430 6.93 4.24 -26.57
CA SER A 430 6.45 4.95 -27.77
C SER A 430 5.50 6.08 -27.41
N GLU A 431 5.77 7.30 -27.88
CA GLU A 431 4.89 8.47 -27.66
C GLU A 431 3.58 8.40 -28.43
N ASN A 432 3.51 7.65 -29.54
CA ASN A 432 2.35 7.59 -30.46
C ASN A 432 1.87 6.15 -30.72
N HIS A 433 1.91 5.29 -29.68
CA HIS A 433 1.39 3.93 -29.84
C HIS A 433 -0.14 3.93 -29.85
N PRO A 434 -0.81 3.17 -30.75
CA PRO A 434 -2.27 3.13 -30.84
C PRO A 434 -2.96 2.52 -29.60
N ILE A 435 -2.21 1.73 -28.83
CA ILE A 435 -2.63 1.18 -27.54
C ILE A 435 -1.91 1.93 -26.43
N SER A 436 -2.63 2.20 -25.34
CA SER A 436 -2.10 2.81 -24.12
C SER A 436 -2.48 2.01 -22.90
N ILE A 437 -1.73 2.19 -21.82
CA ILE A 437 -2.04 1.67 -20.49
C ILE A 437 -2.25 2.83 -19.51
N PRO A 438 -2.86 2.58 -18.33
CA PRO A 438 -3.13 3.63 -17.37
C PRO A 438 -1.89 4.43 -16.98
N PRO A 439 -2.04 5.72 -16.64
CA PRO A 439 -0.91 6.58 -16.28
C PRO A 439 -0.16 6.08 -15.03
N GLN A 440 1.11 6.51 -14.92
CA GLN A 440 2.04 6.03 -13.87
C GLN A 440 1.55 6.23 -12.43
N GLN A 441 0.58 7.11 -12.21
CA GLN A 441 -0.03 7.37 -10.91
C GLN A 441 -0.99 6.26 -10.46
N THR A 442 -1.35 5.33 -11.35
CA THR A 442 -2.33 4.28 -11.07
C THR A 442 -1.67 2.99 -10.59
N ILE A 443 -2.35 2.27 -9.72
CA ILE A 443 -1.90 0.94 -9.26
C ILE A 443 -1.77 -0.05 -10.43
N ALA A 444 -2.64 0.03 -11.43
CA ALA A 444 -2.56 -0.82 -12.64
C ALA A 444 -1.20 -0.67 -13.32
N HIS A 445 -0.73 0.56 -13.53
CA HIS A 445 0.60 0.83 -14.08
C HIS A 445 1.70 0.23 -13.19
N GLY A 446 1.58 0.38 -11.88
CA GLY A 446 2.51 -0.18 -10.91
C GLY A 446 2.60 -1.71 -10.98
N LEU A 447 1.45 -2.40 -11.11
CA LEU A 447 1.39 -3.85 -11.26
C LEU A 447 2.08 -4.32 -12.55
N ILE A 448 1.79 -3.67 -13.68
CA ILE A 448 2.40 -3.95 -14.99
C ILE A 448 3.91 -3.74 -14.94
N LYS A 449 4.37 -2.60 -14.41
CA LYS A 449 5.78 -2.25 -14.31
C LYS A 449 6.55 -3.22 -13.39
N LYS A 450 5.95 -3.64 -12.28
CA LYS A 450 6.55 -4.62 -11.37
C LYS A 450 6.71 -5.99 -12.03
N TRP A 451 5.72 -6.42 -12.81
CA TRP A 451 5.82 -7.66 -13.59
C TRP A 451 6.91 -7.57 -14.65
N LEU A 452 7.03 -6.48 -15.39
CA LEU A 452 8.09 -6.29 -16.38
C LEU A 452 9.49 -6.40 -15.77
N LYS A 453 9.70 -5.83 -14.58
CA LYS A 453 10.98 -5.85 -13.87
C LYS A 453 11.41 -7.25 -13.40
N LYS A 454 10.47 -8.14 -13.03
CA LYS A 454 10.76 -9.45 -12.43
C LYS A 454 11.60 -10.39 -13.32
N ASN A 455 11.61 -10.19 -14.65
CA ASN A 455 12.35 -11.06 -15.60
C ASN A 455 13.32 -10.29 -16.51
N ALA A 456 13.67 -9.02 -16.19
CA ALA A 456 14.69 -8.28 -16.93
C ALA A 456 16.12 -8.77 -16.64
N HIS A 457 16.27 -9.93 -15.98
CA HIS A 457 17.54 -10.48 -15.53
C HIS A 457 17.66 -12.01 -15.77
N LEU A 458 16.98 -12.52 -16.82
CA LEU A 458 17.31 -13.82 -17.41
C LEU A 458 18.17 -13.65 -18.64
#